data_921f9295fbc97ca5b646fea07bbe8c13
#
_entry.id   921f9295fbc97ca5b646fea07bbe8c13
#
_cell.length_a   1.000
_cell.length_b   1.000
_cell.length_c   1.000
_cell.angle_alpha   90.00
_cell.angle_beta   90.00
_cell.angle_gamma   90.00
#
_symmetry.space_group_name_H-M   'P 1'
#
loop_
_entity.id
_entity.type
_entity.pdbx_description
1 polymer ?
#
loop_
_entity_poly.entity_id
_entity_poly.type
_entity_poly.pdbx_seq_one_letter_code
_entity_poly.pdbx_strand_id
1 'polypeptide(L)'
;MLVSQNPRILELADDNVAQTRDVMDFWRPNYSSTPFVQGIYSTKQYLDSLKTTWVAYQERHQANFADFAAFCLHLPYPKLALKGLNKIIPKDLNPENKERLTNNFDASITYSRQIGNIYTGSLYLGLLSLLEQSQDLKAGDKIGFFSYGSGAVSEIFSGRLVEGYKDLLRSDRLDTFAKRQQLSVADYEKLFYEEAQLDDTGSTQFADYQTGAFRLAEISEHQRIYKGN
;
A
#
# COMPACT_ATOMS: atom_id res chain seq x y z
N MET A 1 9.03 3.42 5.99
CA MET A 1 9.34 4.62 5.18
C MET A 1 10.09 5.61 6.06
N LEU A 2 11.15 6.23 5.54
CA LEU A 2 11.89 7.29 6.23
C LEU A 2 11.41 8.66 5.72
N VAL A 3 11.03 9.54 6.63
CA VAL A 3 10.67 10.94 6.32
C VAL A 3 11.81 11.84 6.78
N SER A 4 12.22 12.77 5.92
CA SER A 4 13.34 13.69 6.19
C SER A 4 13.07 15.06 5.59
N GLN A 5 13.77 16.06 6.11
CA GLN A 5 13.70 17.44 5.60
C GLN A 5 14.27 17.56 4.17
N ASN A 6 15.28 16.73 3.83
CA ASN A 6 15.88 16.67 2.51
C ASN A 6 15.55 15.32 1.87
N PRO A 7 14.42 15.17 1.17
CA PRO A 7 14.00 13.91 0.60
C PRO A 7 14.92 13.53 -0.57
N ARG A 8 15.20 12.22 -0.72
CA ARG A 8 16.04 11.70 -1.80
C ARG A 8 15.27 10.96 -2.89
N ILE A 9 13.98 10.72 -2.70
CA ILE A 9 13.13 9.99 -3.64
C ILE A 9 11.94 10.83 -4.07
N LEU A 10 11.15 11.31 -3.11
CA LEU A 10 9.91 12.03 -3.38
C LEU A 10 9.78 13.19 -2.38
N GLU A 11 9.60 14.40 -2.90
CA GLU A 11 9.23 15.57 -2.12
C GLU A 11 7.71 15.67 -2.04
N LEU A 12 7.16 15.66 -0.83
CA LEU A 12 5.72 15.81 -0.63
C LEU A 12 5.29 17.26 -0.86
N ALA A 13 4.19 17.44 -1.57
CA ALA A 13 3.54 18.74 -1.70
C ALA A 13 2.66 19.02 -0.46
N ASP A 14 2.48 20.30 -0.17
CA ASP A 14 1.51 20.78 0.86
C ASP A 14 0.14 20.98 0.20
N ASP A 15 -0.42 19.91 -0.35
CA ASP A 15 -1.65 19.95 -1.15
C ASP A 15 -2.69 18.91 -0.73
N ASN A 16 -2.60 18.39 0.48
CA ASN A 16 -3.48 17.34 0.92
C ASN A 16 -4.93 17.80 1.12
N VAL A 17 -5.87 16.92 0.77
CA VAL A 17 -7.30 17.05 1.03
C VAL A 17 -7.79 15.75 1.65
N ALA A 18 -8.34 15.84 2.86
CA ALA A 18 -8.88 14.71 3.58
C ALA A 18 -10.39 14.86 3.82
N GLN A 19 -11.08 13.73 3.87
CA GLN A 19 -12.50 13.63 4.23
C GLN A 19 -12.69 12.48 5.21
N THR A 20 -13.50 12.74 6.23
CA THR A 20 -13.88 11.75 7.25
C THR A 20 -15.37 11.47 7.19
N ARG A 21 -15.76 10.22 7.35
CA ARG A 21 -17.14 9.75 7.42
C ARG A 21 -17.29 8.73 8.53
N ASP A 22 -18.43 8.68 9.17
CA ASP A 22 -18.77 7.62 10.11
C ASP A 22 -19.43 6.45 9.34
N VAL A 23 -18.64 5.40 9.03
CA VAL A 23 -19.09 4.23 8.28
C VAL A 23 -18.50 2.94 8.84
N MET A 24 -19.33 1.90 8.96
CA MET A 24 -18.94 0.58 9.42
C MET A 24 -18.86 -0.38 8.23
N ASP A 25 -17.86 -0.14 7.36
CA ASP A 25 -17.66 -0.92 6.14
C ASP A 25 -16.69 -2.09 6.32
N PHE A 26 -15.65 -1.89 7.13
CA PHE A 26 -14.70 -2.90 7.58
C PHE A 26 -14.20 -2.49 8.97
N TRP A 27 -14.45 -3.31 9.99
CA TRP A 27 -14.11 -2.97 11.37
C TRP A 27 -13.86 -4.20 12.23
N ARG A 28 -13.12 -4.04 13.31
CA ARG A 28 -12.92 -5.07 14.32
C ARG A 28 -13.47 -4.58 15.67
N PRO A 29 -14.62 -5.10 16.14
CA PRO A 29 -15.13 -4.77 17.46
C PRO A 29 -14.24 -5.33 18.56
N ASN A 30 -14.30 -4.73 19.75
CA ASN A 30 -13.43 -5.09 20.88
C ASN A 30 -13.60 -6.53 21.37
N TYR A 31 -14.76 -7.14 21.13
CA TYR A 31 -15.07 -8.52 21.53
C TYR A 31 -14.64 -9.57 20.48
N SER A 32 -14.03 -9.18 19.37
CA SER A 32 -13.61 -10.10 18.33
C SER A 32 -12.11 -9.95 18.04
N SER A 33 -11.41 -11.07 17.83
CA SER A 33 -10.03 -11.09 17.34
C SER A 33 -9.94 -10.88 15.82
N THR A 34 -11.05 -11.10 15.09
CA THR A 34 -11.13 -10.97 13.65
C THR A 34 -12.01 -9.79 13.23
N PRO A 35 -11.65 -9.08 12.14
CA PRO A 35 -12.50 -8.00 11.62
C PRO A 35 -13.73 -8.54 10.88
N PHE A 36 -14.75 -7.70 10.80
CA PHE A 36 -15.94 -7.90 9.99
C PHE A 36 -15.90 -7.01 8.74
N VAL A 37 -16.50 -7.49 7.66
CA VAL A 37 -16.61 -6.74 6.41
C VAL A 37 -17.98 -6.91 5.79
N GLN A 38 -18.51 -5.80 5.28
CA GLN A 38 -19.66 -5.79 4.39
C GLN A 38 -19.15 -5.50 2.96
N GLY A 39 -18.74 -6.52 2.22
CA GLY A 39 -17.91 -6.41 1.03
C GLY A 39 -18.46 -5.49 -0.07
N ILE A 40 -19.78 -5.57 -0.39
CA ILE A 40 -20.43 -4.69 -1.39
C ILE A 40 -20.46 -3.25 -0.87
N TYR A 41 -20.81 -3.06 0.39
CA TYR A 41 -20.87 -1.76 1.03
C TYR A 41 -19.47 -1.12 1.12
N SER A 42 -18.47 -1.88 1.56
CA SER A 42 -17.07 -1.43 1.63
C SER A 42 -16.53 -1.02 0.26
N THR A 43 -16.78 -1.83 -0.78
CA THR A 43 -16.44 -1.48 -2.16
C THR A 43 -17.05 -0.13 -2.58
N LYS A 44 -18.34 0.08 -2.25
CA LYS A 44 -19.01 1.35 -2.56
C LYS A 44 -18.37 2.51 -1.80
N GLN A 45 -18.11 2.36 -0.49
CA GLN A 45 -17.48 3.41 0.32
C GLN A 45 -16.11 3.81 -0.22
N TYR A 46 -15.27 2.86 -0.58
CA TYR A 46 -13.97 3.12 -1.21
C TYR A 46 -14.11 3.95 -2.49
N LEU A 47 -14.98 3.53 -3.42
CA LEU A 47 -15.17 4.19 -4.71
C LEU A 47 -15.78 5.59 -4.58
N ASP A 48 -16.71 5.77 -3.67
CA ASP A 48 -17.36 7.06 -3.42
C ASP A 48 -16.42 8.03 -2.70
N SER A 49 -15.62 7.52 -1.74
CA SER A 49 -14.58 8.31 -1.08
C SER A 49 -13.50 8.78 -2.05
N LEU A 50 -12.98 7.88 -2.91
CA LEU A 50 -12.03 8.28 -3.95
C LEU A 50 -12.60 9.40 -4.83
N LYS A 51 -13.84 9.23 -5.32
CA LYS A 51 -14.47 10.22 -6.19
C LYS A 51 -14.65 11.58 -5.48
N THR A 52 -15.22 11.56 -4.28
CA THR A 52 -15.53 12.81 -3.57
C THR A 52 -14.28 13.55 -3.12
N THR A 53 -13.26 12.81 -2.65
CA THR A 53 -11.99 13.42 -2.26
C THR A 53 -11.23 13.97 -3.48
N TRP A 54 -11.29 13.27 -4.63
CA TRP A 54 -10.71 13.77 -5.88
C TRP A 54 -11.37 15.05 -6.36
N VAL A 55 -12.70 15.13 -6.34
CA VAL A 55 -13.42 16.37 -6.70
C VAL A 55 -13.00 17.53 -5.79
N ALA A 56 -12.98 17.30 -4.46
CA ALA A 56 -12.54 18.32 -3.51
C ALA A 56 -11.08 18.75 -3.72
N TYR A 57 -10.20 17.81 -4.08
CA TYR A 57 -8.80 18.11 -4.41
C TYR A 57 -8.70 18.96 -5.68
N GLN A 58 -9.46 18.61 -6.73
CA GLN A 58 -9.49 19.38 -7.97
C GLN A 58 -9.99 20.81 -7.74
N GLU A 59 -11.09 20.99 -6.99
CA GLU A 59 -11.64 22.30 -6.69
C GLU A 59 -10.65 23.17 -5.89
N ARG A 60 -9.99 22.59 -4.91
CA ARG A 60 -9.06 23.33 -4.03
C ARG A 60 -7.76 23.70 -4.75
N HIS A 61 -7.22 22.82 -5.58
CA HIS A 61 -5.89 22.99 -6.18
C HIS A 61 -5.91 23.21 -7.70
N GLN A 62 -7.10 23.31 -8.31
CA GLN A 62 -7.27 23.44 -9.78
C GLN A 62 -6.51 22.33 -10.55
N ALA A 63 -6.46 21.13 -9.96
CA ALA A 63 -5.65 20.02 -10.46
C ALA A 63 -6.32 19.31 -11.64
N ASN A 64 -5.51 18.86 -12.59
CA ASN A 64 -5.92 18.06 -13.73
C ASN A 64 -5.19 16.71 -13.76
N PHE A 65 -5.81 15.69 -14.35
CA PHE A 65 -5.14 14.39 -14.54
C PHE A 65 -3.87 14.50 -15.39
N ALA A 66 -3.81 15.43 -16.31
CA ALA A 66 -2.64 15.67 -17.15
C ALA A 66 -1.40 16.16 -16.36
N ASP A 67 -1.59 16.68 -15.16
CA ASP A 67 -0.51 17.13 -14.28
C ASP A 67 0.27 15.98 -13.65
N PHE A 68 -0.31 14.76 -13.68
CA PHE A 68 0.22 13.60 -12.98
C PHE A 68 0.82 12.57 -13.94
N ALA A 69 2.00 12.08 -13.59
CA ALA A 69 2.61 10.95 -14.27
C ALA A 69 2.00 9.60 -13.85
N ALA A 70 1.57 9.51 -12.59
CA ALA A 70 1.01 8.31 -12.01
C ALA A 70 0.11 8.60 -10.80
N PHE A 71 -0.73 7.61 -10.46
CA PHE A 71 -1.45 7.56 -9.18
C PHE A 71 -1.15 6.26 -8.45
N CYS A 72 -0.73 6.37 -7.19
CA CYS A 72 -0.71 5.28 -6.24
C CYS A 72 -1.99 5.31 -5.42
N LEU A 73 -2.73 4.22 -5.43
CA LEU A 73 -3.99 4.10 -4.71
C LEU A 73 -3.84 3.12 -3.56
N HIS A 74 -4.56 3.37 -2.46
CA HIS A 74 -4.78 2.34 -1.45
C HIS A 74 -5.34 1.08 -2.12
N LEU A 75 -4.76 -0.08 -1.81
CA LEU A 75 -5.02 -1.35 -2.50
C LEU A 75 -5.67 -2.37 -1.55
N PRO A 76 -7.00 -2.35 -1.34
CA PRO A 76 -7.67 -3.51 -0.75
C PRO A 76 -7.41 -4.77 -1.58
N TYR A 77 -7.53 -4.63 -2.90
CA TYR A 77 -7.06 -5.56 -3.93
C TYR A 77 -6.94 -4.83 -5.29
N PRO A 78 -6.05 -5.26 -6.19
CA PRO A 78 -5.73 -4.53 -7.43
C PRO A 78 -6.93 -4.17 -8.31
N LYS A 79 -7.88 -5.10 -8.49
CA LYS A 79 -9.08 -4.86 -9.33
C LYS A 79 -9.97 -3.73 -8.81
N LEU A 80 -10.06 -3.53 -7.49
CA LEU A 80 -10.85 -2.44 -6.92
C LEU A 80 -10.18 -1.08 -7.18
N ALA A 81 -8.88 -1.01 -6.97
CA ALA A 81 -8.13 0.21 -7.23
C ALA A 81 -8.18 0.60 -8.71
N LEU A 82 -8.05 -0.37 -9.64
CA LEU A 82 -8.23 -0.13 -11.07
C LEU A 82 -9.64 0.39 -11.40
N LYS A 83 -10.67 -0.21 -10.81
CA LYS A 83 -12.05 0.27 -10.97
C LYS A 83 -12.21 1.70 -10.46
N GLY A 84 -11.55 2.02 -9.35
CA GLY A 84 -11.53 3.37 -8.79
C GLY A 84 -10.85 4.37 -9.72
N LEU A 85 -9.66 4.07 -10.21
CA LEU A 85 -8.92 4.91 -11.15
C LEU A 85 -9.74 5.18 -12.41
N ASN A 86 -10.30 4.15 -13.03
CA ASN A 86 -11.14 4.28 -14.21
C ASN A 86 -12.44 5.09 -13.98
N LYS A 87 -12.92 5.14 -12.73
CA LYS A 87 -14.11 5.92 -12.37
C LYS A 87 -13.84 7.42 -12.28
N ILE A 88 -12.60 7.80 -11.93
CA ILE A 88 -12.23 9.21 -11.76
C ILE A 88 -11.53 9.81 -12.98
N ILE A 89 -10.86 9.01 -13.81
CA ILE A 89 -10.24 9.50 -15.06
C ILE A 89 -11.33 10.05 -15.99
N PRO A 90 -11.20 11.31 -16.48
CA PRO A 90 -12.14 11.87 -17.45
C PRO A 90 -12.15 11.08 -18.77
N LYS A 91 -13.33 10.98 -19.39
CA LYS A 91 -13.46 10.27 -20.66
C LYS A 91 -12.75 10.96 -21.82
N ASP A 92 -12.63 12.27 -21.74
CA ASP A 92 -12.00 13.18 -22.71
C ASP A 92 -10.52 13.45 -22.40
N LEU A 93 -9.94 12.77 -21.39
CA LEU A 93 -8.49 12.84 -21.15
C LEU A 93 -7.75 12.39 -22.42
N ASN A 94 -6.73 13.15 -22.79
CA ASN A 94 -5.84 12.83 -23.91
C ASN A 94 -5.39 11.35 -23.84
N PRO A 95 -5.46 10.60 -24.96
CA PRO A 95 -5.12 9.18 -25.01
C PRO A 95 -3.73 8.84 -24.48
N GLU A 96 -2.71 9.66 -24.76
CA GLU A 96 -1.34 9.48 -24.28
C GLU A 96 -1.27 9.58 -22.76
N ASN A 97 -1.90 10.58 -22.17
CA ASN A 97 -1.96 10.73 -20.71
C ASN A 97 -2.73 9.57 -20.06
N LYS A 98 -3.80 9.11 -20.67
CA LYS A 98 -4.57 7.98 -20.17
C LYS A 98 -3.76 6.68 -20.22
N GLU A 99 -3.05 6.44 -21.30
CA GLU A 99 -2.16 5.29 -21.46
C GLU A 99 -1.04 5.33 -20.42
N ARG A 100 -0.37 6.48 -20.26
CA ARG A 100 0.67 6.69 -19.26
C ARG A 100 0.17 6.38 -17.84
N LEU A 101 -0.99 6.92 -17.46
CA LEU A 101 -1.59 6.67 -16.13
C LEU A 101 -1.91 5.19 -15.93
N THR A 102 -2.40 4.50 -16.98
CA THR A 102 -2.75 3.08 -16.91
C THR A 102 -1.50 2.20 -16.79
N ASN A 103 -0.47 2.46 -17.61
CA ASN A 103 0.78 1.71 -17.57
C ASN A 103 1.48 1.90 -16.22
N ASN A 104 1.50 3.11 -15.69
CA ASN A 104 2.06 3.39 -14.38
C ASN A 104 1.22 2.81 -13.22
N PHE A 105 -0.10 2.72 -13.39
CA PHE A 105 -0.93 1.99 -12.44
C PHE A 105 -0.55 0.50 -12.42
N ASP A 106 -0.40 -0.15 -13.58
CA ASP A 106 0.03 -1.55 -13.65
C ASP A 106 1.40 -1.77 -13.00
N ALA A 107 2.36 -0.87 -13.22
CA ALA A 107 3.65 -0.87 -12.53
C ALA A 107 3.48 -0.76 -11.01
N SER A 108 2.55 0.09 -10.53
CA SER A 108 2.33 0.30 -9.09
C SER A 108 1.76 -0.91 -8.35
N ILE A 109 1.07 -1.82 -9.02
CA ILE A 109 0.42 -2.99 -8.40
C ILE A 109 1.22 -4.29 -8.51
N THR A 110 2.36 -4.29 -9.19
CA THR A 110 3.17 -5.51 -9.42
C THR A 110 3.55 -6.19 -8.11
N TYR A 111 4.03 -5.44 -7.11
CA TYR A 111 4.41 -6.01 -5.81
C TYR A 111 3.21 -6.43 -4.97
N SER A 112 2.14 -5.67 -5.00
CA SER A 112 0.91 -6.01 -4.28
C SER A 112 0.27 -7.32 -4.77
N ARG A 113 0.42 -7.66 -6.05
CA ARG A 113 0.02 -8.97 -6.60
C ARG A 113 0.81 -10.14 -5.99
N GLN A 114 2.02 -9.88 -5.48
CA GLN A 114 2.89 -10.89 -4.87
C GLN A 114 2.73 -10.98 -3.34
N ILE A 115 2.34 -9.90 -2.69
CA ILE A 115 2.32 -9.78 -1.22
C ILE A 115 0.89 -9.83 -0.68
N GLY A 116 -0.09 -9.30 -1.42
CA GLY A 116 -1.47 -9.12 -0.98
C GLY A 116 -1.66 -7.79 -0.23
N ASN A 117 -2.76 -7.71 0.52
CA ASN A 117 -3.14 -6.50 1.26
C ASN A 117 -2.31 -6.37 2.55
N ILE A 118 -1.66 -5.23 2.73
CA ILE A 118 -0.94 -4.84 3.94
C ILE A 118 -1.48 -3.52 4.52
N TYR A 119 -2.79 -3.34 4.46
CA TYR A 119 -3.52 -2.15 4.95
C TYR A 119 -2.97 -0.85 4.31
N THR A 120 -2.78 0.20 5.11
CA THR A 120 -2.24 1.49 4.63
C THR A 120 -0.82 1.37 4.05
N GLY A 121 -0.06 0.35 4.41
CA GLY A 121 1.24 0.05 3.81
C GLY A 121 1.16 -0.25 2.31
N SER A 122 0.00 -0.71 1.81
CA SER A 122 -0.22 -0.99 0.39
C SER A 122 -0.02 0.22 -0.51
N LEU A 123 -0.32 1.43 -0.03
CA LEU A 123 -0.09 2.67 -0.77
C LEU A 123 1.42 2.89 -1.03
N TYR A 124 2.24 2.71 -0.01
CA TYR A 124 3.70 2.91 -0.12
C TYR A 124 4.40 1.74 -0.80
N LEU A 125 3.85 0.53 -0.68
CA LEU A 125 4.28 -0.60 -1.50
C LEU A 125 3.98 -0.34 -2.98
N GLY A 126 2.84 0.29 -3.28
CA GLY A 126 2.48 0.75 -4.61
C GLY A 126 3.46 1.78 -5.16
N LEU A 127 3.86 2.76 -4.35
CA LEU A 127 4.90 3.71 -4.74
C LEU A 127 6.24 3.01 -5.04
N LEU A 128 6.69 2.11 -4.15
CA LEU A 128 7.93 1.37 -4.36
C LEU A 128 7.88 0.55 -5.65
N SER A 129 6.76 -0.17 -5.88
CA SER A 129 6.54 -0.94 -7.09
C SER A 129 6.56 -0.06 -8.33
N LEU A 130 5.86 1.08 -8.31
CA LEU A 130 5.85 2.07 -9.38
C LEU A 130 7.26 2.53 -9.74
N LEU A 131 8.04 2.93 -8.75
CA LEU A 131 9.39 3.47 -8.95
C LEU A 131 10.36 2.44 -9.55
N GLU A 132 10.24 1.17 -9.14
CA GLU A 132 11.13 0.09 -9.57
C GLU A 132 10.67 -0.59 -10.88
N GLN A 133 9.40 -0.47 -11.27
CA GLN A 133 8.83 -1.16 -12.45
C GLN A 133 8.48 -0.24 -13.62
N SER A 134 8.25 1.06 -13.38
CA SER A 134 7.93 2.01 -14.45
C SER A 134 9.16 2.34 -15.27
N GLN A 135 8.96 2.45 -16.59
CA GLN A 135 10.01 2.76 -17.56
C GLN A 135 10.04 4.24 -17.99
N ASP A 136 8.97 4.99 -17.72
CA ASP A 136 8.78 6.35 -18.24
C ASP A 136 8.84 7.45 -17.18
N LEU A 137 9.05 7.11 -15.90
CA LEU A 137 9.17 8.09 -14.83
C LEU A 137 10.53 8.79 -14.84
N LYS A 138 10.48 10.08 -14.56
CA LYS A 138 11.66 10.96 -14.48
C LYS A 138 11.56 11.93 -13.30
N ALA A 139 12.68 12.52 -12.92
CA ALA A 139 12.72 13.58 -11.93
C ALA A 139 11.78 14.75 -12.31
N GLY A 140 11.12 15.33 -11.34
CA GLY A 140 10.10 16.36 -11.52
C GLY A 140 8.69 15.83 -11.79
N ASP A 141 8.52 14.55 -12.13
CA ASP A 141 7.20 13.96 -12.34
C ASP A 141 6.37 14.01 -11.05
N LYS A 142 5.10 14.43 -11.19
CA LYS A 142 4.13 14.51 -10.10
C LYS A 142 3.41 13.17 -9.95
N ILE A 143 3.43 12.62 -8.74
CA ILE A 143 2.75 11.39 -8.36
C ILE A 143 1.60 11.76 -7.43
N GLY A 144 0.38 11.32 -7.77
CA GLY A 144 -0.78 11.44 -6.91
C GLY A 144 -0.93 10.22 -5.99
N PHE A 145 -1.44 10.46 -4.81
CA PHE A 145 -1.69 9.41 -3.80
C PHE A 145 -3.13 9.49 -3.33
N PHE A 146 -3.78 8.34 -3.25
CA PHE A 146 -5.06 8.19 -2.57
C PHE A 146 -4.92 7.20 -1.44
N SER A 147 -4.98 7.69 -0.21
CA SER A 147 -5.05 6.90 1.02
C SER A 147 -6.51 6.70 1.42
N TYR A 148 -6.81 5.49 1.89
CA TYR A 148 -8.14 5.16 2.41
C TYR A 148 -8.00 4.23 3.61
N GLY A 149 -8.70 4.55 4.68
CA GLY A 149 -8.87 3.71 5.85
C GLY A 149 -10.35 3.60 6.18
N SER A 150 -10.85 2.37 6.34
CA SER A 150 -12.23 2.12 6.75
C SER A 150 -12.54 2.75 8.10
N GLY A 151 -13.79 3.22 8.28
CA GLY A 151 -14.22 3.92 9.46
C GLY A 151 -14.93 5.27 9.22
N ALA A 152 -14.69 6.10 8.19
CA ALA A 152 -13.61 6.00 7.23
C ALA A 152 -12.88 7.34 7.11
N VAL A 153 -11.62 7.31 6.75
CA VAL A 153 -10.87 8.50 6.34
C VAL A 153 -10.33 8.27 4.94
N SER A 154 -10.50 9.26 4.06
CA SER A 154 -9.91 9.27 2.72
C SER A 154 -9.09 10.53 2.52
N GLU A 155 -7.93 10.42 1.88
CA GLU A 155 -7.02 11.53 1.66
C GLU A 155 -6.40 11.44 0.28
N ILE A 156 -6.33 12.58 -0.42
CA ILE A 156 -5.51 12.76 -1.62
C ILE A 156 -4.42 13.78 -1.32
N PHE A 157 -3.22 13.45 -1.72
CA PHE A 157 -2.05 14.32 -1.67
C PHE A 157 -1.13 13.98 -2.84
N SER A 158 -0.10 14.78 -3.05
CA SER A 158 0.87 14.52 -4.12
C SER A 158 2.31 14.71 -3.68
N GLY A 159 3.22 14.33 -4.56
CA GLY A 159 4.64 14.62 -4.43
C GLY A 159 5.33 14.62 -5.77
N ARG A 160 6.55 15.14 -5.80
CA ARG A 160 7.41 15.18 -7.00
C ARG A 160 8.65 14.32 -6.81
N LEU A 161 8.99 13.56 -7.84
CA LEU A 161 10.24 12.79 -7.85
C LEU A 161 11.44 13.74 -7.89
N VAL A 162 12.40 13.51 -7.00
CA VAL A 162 13.61 14.33 -6.93
C VAL A 162 14.71 13.80 -7.88
N GLU A 163 15.66 14.63 -8.21
CA GLU A 163 16.81 14.23 -9.03
C GLU A 163 17.62 13.14 -8.32
N GLY A 164 18.12 12.16 -9.08
CA GLY A 164 18.92 11.04 -8.55
C GLY A 164 18.12 9.94 -7.82
N TYR A 165 16.78 10.00 -7.76
CA TYR A 165 15.98 9.00 -7.07
C TYR A 165 16.21 7.57 -7.56
N LYS A 166 16.54 7.41 -8.85
CA LYS A 166 16.79 6.10 -9.48
C LYS A 166 17.99 5.37 -8.89
N ASP A 167 18.99 6.09 -8.39
CA ASP A 167 20.21 5.53 -7.82
C ASP A 167 19.94 4.78 -6.49
N LEU A 168 18.76 5.00 -5.90
CA LEU A 168 18.34 4.37 -4.65
C LEU A 168 17.40 3.17 -4.86
N LEU A 169 17.03 2.89 -6.11
CA LEU A 169 16.11 1.80 -6.43
C LEU A 169 16.83 0.46 -6.54
N ARG A 170 16.09 -0.62 -6.34
CA ARG A 170 16.60 -1.98 -6.44
C ARG A 170 15.96 -2.70 -7.63
N SER A 171 16.76 -3.43 -8.39
CA SER A 171 16.29 -4.27 -9.52
C SER A 171 15.98 -5.71 -9.12
N ASP A 172 16.44 -6.16 -7.94
CA ASP A 172 16.40 -7.58 -7.50
C ASP A 172 15.23 -7.95 -6.58
N ARG A 173 14.25 -7.06 -6.41
CA ARG A 173 13.16 -7.28 -5.45
C ARG A 173 12.21 -8.41 -5.88
N LEU A 174 11.95 -8.55 -7.17
CA LEU A 174 11.16 -9.67 -7.69
C LEU A 174 11.83 -11.01 -7.44
N ASP A 175 13.17 -11.08 -7.55
CA ASP A 175 13.95 -12.28 -7.22
C ASP A 175 13.84 -12.63 -5.74
N THR A 176 13.77 -11.61 -4.88
CA THR A 176 13.53 -11.81 -3.44
C THR A 176 12.15 -12.43 -3.20
N PHE A 177 11.11 -12.00 -3.93
CA PHE A 177 9.80 -12.62 -3.83
C PHE A 177 9.76 -14.04 -4.37
N ALA A 178 10.49 -14.33 -5.44
CA ALA A 178 10.58 -15.67 -6.02
C ALA A 178 11.26 -16.69 -5.09
N LYS A 179 12.09 -16.23 -4.15
CA LYS A 179 12.76 -17.11 -3.15
C LYS A 179 11.83 -17.51 -1.99
N ARG A 180 10.61 -17.02 -1.92
CA ARG A 180 9.66 -17.41 -0.86
C ARG A 180 9.25 -18.87 -1.03
N GLN A 181 9.16 -19.58 0.09
CA GLN A 181 8.67 -20.94 0.11
C GLN A 181 7.14 -20.94 -0.04
N GLN A 182 6.65 -21.72 -1.01
CA GLN A 182 5.22 -22.00 -1.13
C GLN A 182 4.81 -23.03 -0.09
N LEU A 183 3.77 -22.71 0.69
CA LEU A 183 3.18 -23.63 1.66
C LEU A 183 1.96 -24.34 1.06
N SER A 184 1.65 -25.52 1.59
CA SER A 184 0.33 -26.12 1.40
C SER A 184 -0.72 -25.29 2.18
N VAL A 185 -2.00 -25.45 1.81
CA VAL A 185 -3.09 -24.79 2.57
C VAL A 185 -3.09 -25.22 4.03
N ALA A 186 -2.88 -26.52 4.29
CA ALA A 186 -2.84 -27.06 5.64
C ALA A 186 -1.69 -26.45 6.48
N ASP A 187 -0.49 -26.33 5.91
CA ASP A 187 0.65 -25.70 6.59
C ASP A 187 0.41 -24.21 6.83
N TYR A 188 -0.20 -23.51 5.85
CA TYR A 188 -0.58 -22.11 6.02
C TYR A 188 -1.61 -21.95 7.15
N GLU A 189 -2.67 -22.77 7.19
CA GLU A 189 -3.70 -22.70 8.22
C GLU A 189 -3.11 -23.01 9.60
N LYS A 190 -2.23 -24.01 9.70
CA LYS A 190 -1.51 -24.30 10.93
C LYS A 190 -0.75 -23.07 11.44
N LEU A 191 0.08 -22.45 10.59
CA LEU A 191 0.84 -21.26 10.95
C LEU A 191 -0.04 -20.05 11.27
N PHE A 192 -1.15 -19.89 10.55
CA PHE A 192 -2.03 -18.74 10.72
C PHE A 192 -2.84 -18.78 12.01
N TYR A 193 -3.27 -19.99 12.42
CA TYR A 193 -4.08 -20.18 13.63
C TYR A 193 -3.26 -20.61 14.85
N GLU A 194 -1.97 -20.93 14.67
CA GLU A 194 -1.11 -21.32 15.78
C GLU A 194 -0.79 -20.10 16.65
N GLU A 195 -1.13 -20.21 17.93
CA GLU A 195 -0.74 -19.21 18.92
C GLU A 195 0.54 -19.67 19.64
N ALA A 196 1.45 -18.74 19.88
CA ALA A 196 2.65 -19.02 20.64
C ALA A 196 2.26 -19.45 22.07
N GLN A 197 2.62 -20.66 22.46
CA GLN A 197 2.43 -21.14 23.82
C GLN A 197 3.52 -20.53 24.70
N LEU A 198 3.13 -19.67 25.62
CA LEU A 198 4.02 -19.05 26.60
C LEU A 198 3.97 -19.84 27.90
N ASP A 199 5.11 -19.92 28.60
CA ASP A 199 5.18 -20.40 29.98
C ASP A 199 4.65 -19.36 30.99
N ASP A 200 4.70 -19.71 32.29
CA ASP A 200 4.21 -18.85 33.36
C ASP A 200 4.97 -17.53 33.50
N THR A 201 6.16 -17.42 32.87
CA THR A 201 6.95 -16.19 32.83
C THR A 201 6.66 -15.33 31.61
N GLY A 202 5.77 -15.78 30.73
CA GLY A 202 5.51 -15.11 29.44
C GLY A 202 6.62 -15.35 28.42
N SER A 203 7.29 -16.51 28.48
CA SER A 203 8.44 -16.83 27.64
C SER A 203 8.21 -18.06 26.76
N THR A 204 8.83 -18.09 25.59
CA THR A 204 8.89 -19.24 24.68
C THR A 204 10.03 -19.10 23.68
N GLN A 205 10.46 -20.22 23.11
CA GLN A 205 11.53 -20.26 22.10
C GLN A 205 10.99 -20.74 20.74
N PHE A 206 11.54 -20.19 19.66
CA PHE A 206 11.22 -20.59 18.31
C PHE A 206 12.47 -21.21 17.66
N ALA A 207 12.46 -22.52 17.47
CA ALA A 207 13.54 -23.26 16.85
C ALA A 207 13.46 -23.28 15.32
N ASP A 208 12.25 -23.09 14.78
CA ASP A 208 11.91 -23.19 13.37
C ASP A 208 12.12 -21.88 12.60
N TYR A 209 12.02 -21.92 11.28
CA TYR A 209 12.05 -20.73 10.40
C TYR A 209 13.39 -19.97 10.37
N GLN A 210 14.47 -20.68 10.10
CA GLN A 210 15.83 -20.10 10.04
C GLN A 210 16.24 -19.64 8.62
N THR A 211 15.29 -19.38 7.73
CA THR A 211 15.55 -19.09 6.30
C THR A 211 15.80 -17.63 5.97
N GLY A 212 15.47 -16.71 6.86
CA GLY A 212 15.69 -15.27 6.69
C GLY A 212 17.01 -14.78 7.29
N ALA A 213 17.45 -13.60 6.90
CA ALA A 213 18.61 -12.95 7.53
C ALA A 213 18.38 -12.62 9.02
N PHE A 214 17.11 -12.42 9.41
CA PHE A 214 16.68 -12.20 10.78
C PHE A 214 15.44 -13.04 11.06
N ARG A 215 15.32 -13.50 12.30
CA ARG A 215 14.15 -14.25 12.78
C ARG A 215 13.75 -13.85 14.18
N LEU A 216 12.49 -14.03 14.53
CA LEU A 216 12.04 -14.05 15.92
C LEU A 216 12.60 -15.34 16.56
N ALA A 217 13.54 -15.22 17.47
CA ALA A 217 14.21 -16.36 18.09
C ALA A 217 13.49 -16.81 19.36
N GLU A 218 13.00 -15.86 20.13
CA GLU A 218 12.30 -16.13 21.39
C GLU A 218 11.38 -14.97 21.79
N ILE A 219 10.42 -15.25 22.63
CA ILE A 219 9.78 -14.27 23.50
C ILE A 219 10.34 -14.53 24.89
N SER A 220 10.84 -13.50 25.57
CA SER A 220 11.38 -13.56 26.92
C SER A 220 10.67 -12.50 27.76
N GLU A 221 9.96 -12.91 28.82
CA GLU A 221 9.18 -12.03 29.68
C GLU A 221 8.30 -11.04 28.86
N HIS A 222 7.53 -11.58 27.92
CA HIS A 222 6.67 -10.85 26.96
C HIS A 222 7.41 -9.96 25.94
N GLN A 223 8.75 -9.94 25.90
CA GLN A 223 9.54 -9.17 24.96
C GLN A 223 10.00 -10.04 23.77
N ARG A 224 9.86 -9.53 22.55
CA ARG A 224 10.31 -10.21 21.33
C ARG A 224 11.82 -10.03 21.15
N ILE A 225 12.55 -11.13 21.03
CA ILE A 225 14.00 -11.15 20.80
C ILE A 225 14.27 -11.64 19.38
N TYR A 226 14.86 -10.79 18.57
CA TYR A 226 15.24 -11.11 17.20
C TYR A 226 16.72 -11.44 17.13
N LYS A 227 17.08 -12.44 16.33
CA LYS A 227 18.47 -12.83 16.07
C LYS A 227 18.74 -12.84 14.57
N GLY A 228 19.98 -12.49 14.17
CA GLY A 228 20.49 -12.73 12.84
C GLY A 228 20.83 -14.22 12.66
N ASN A 229 20.72 -14.72 11.44
CA ASN A 229 21.16 -16.06 11.04
C ASN A 229 22.53 -15.98 10.40
#